data_a6ffad32a51dea1d640cd6933cd3e544
#
_entry.id   a6ffad32a51dea1d640cd6933cd3e544
#
_cell.length_a   1.000
_cell.length_b   1.000
_cell.length_c   1.000
_cell.angle_alpha   90.00
_cell.angle_beta   90.00
_cell.angle_gamma   90.00
#
_symmetry.space_group_name_H-M   'P 1'
#
loop_
_entity.id
_entity.type
_entity.pdbx_description
1 polymer ?
#
loop_
_entity_poly.entity_id
_entity_poly.type
_entity_poly.pdbx_seq_one_letter_code
_entity_poly.pdbx_strand_id
1 'polypeptide(L)'
;MYKECELGSNKTYKEVIDNFLPNLEGFYKSPSAYRVEPFRIFGNLYYVGDKKVCSHLIDTGDGLILFDTGYRNASHLLLQSIYDLGFDPHDIKLIINSHGHFDHFGAGTEFRSLYGAKIAMSKVDTDLLREDPRRALMHLSPAPNDDICWPDIEIEDGDILTVGNTSIRCVLAPGHTMGTMAFFFDAVDGKETKKVGYLGGVGFLSVYKDYCREYGLPLNKTELLKDSIEKIRPEKVDIFLGNHPYHNCTLEKRQWMIDHPGENPFINPNGWDIFLNALEARRQDFERLGY
;
A
#
# COMPACT_ATOMS: atom_id res chain seq x y z
N MET A 1 -10.98 -7.17 20.95
CA MET A 1 -11.36 -7.93 19.74
C MET A 1 -11.44 -6.94 18.60
N TYR A 2 -10.57 -7.07 17.60
CA TYR A 2 -10.54 -6.16 16.45
C TYR A 2 -11.84 -6.32 15.67
N LYS A 3 -12.45 -5.19 15.24
CA LYS A 3 -13.45 -5.27 14.19
C LYS A 3 -12.76 -5.85 12.95
N GLU A 4 -13.40 -6.83 12.31
CA GLU A 4 -12.93 -7.35 11.03
C GLU A 4 -12.79 -6.20 10.05
N CYS A 5 -11.76 -6.25 9.21
CA CYS A 5 -11.46 -5.22 8.22
C CYS A 5 -12.66 -5.02 7.28
N GLU A 6 -13.19 -3.82 7.20
CA GLU A 6 -14.21 -3.47 6.21
C GLU A 6 -13.56 -3.28 4.85
N LEU A 7 -13.56 -4.30 4.00
CA LEU A 7 -12.98 -4.26 2.64
C LEU A 7 -13.89 -3.59 1.59
N GLY A 8 -14.79 -2.73 2.01
CA GLY A 8 -15.63 -1.94 1.11
C GLY A 8 -17.13 -2.05 1.40
N SER A 9 -17.93 -1.35 0.59
CA SER A 9 -19.38 -1.24 0.72
C SER A 9 -20.09 -1.83 -0.50
N ASN A 10 -21.38 -2.15 -0.36
CA ASN A 10 -22.25 -2.61 -1.47
C ASN A 10 -22.75 -1.43 -2.33
N LYS A 11 -21.92 -0.41 -2.56
CA LYS A 11 -22.23 0.75 -3.38
C LYS A 11 -21.98 0.49 -4.85
N THR A 12 -22.73 1.14 -5.72
CA THR A 12 -22.44 1.19 -7.15
C THR A 12 -21.17 2.01 -7.43
N TYR A 13 -20.59 1.84 -8.62
CA TYR A 13 -19.41 2.62 -9.04
C TYR A 13 -19.66 4.13 -8.91
N LYS A 14 -20.83 4.60 -9.38
CA LYS A 14 -21.19 6.02 -9.26
C LYS A 14 -21.23 6.51 -7.81
N GLU A 15 -21.85 5.76 -6.90
CA GLU A 15 -21.91 6.12 -5.49
C GLU A 15 -20.54 6.15 -4.84
N VAL A 16 -19.60 5.28 -5.27
CA VAL A 16 -18.22 5.30 -4.78
C VAL A 16 -17.52 6.57 -5.24
N ILE A 17 -17.60 6.93 -6.53
CA ILE A 17 -16.99 8.15 -7.07
C ILE A 17 -17.60 9.41 -6.44
N ASP A 18 -18.92 9.49 -6.30
CA ASP A 18 -19.62 10.64 -5.71
C ASP A 18 -19.19 10.89 -4.24
N ASN A 19 -18.78 9.84 -3.51
CA ASN A 19 -18.30 9.94 -2.14
C ASN A 19 -16.77 10.15 -2.05
N PHE A 20 -16.03 9.71 -3.06
CA PHE A 20 -14.56 9.77 -3.05
C PHE A 20 -14.04 11.20 -3.05
N LEU A 21 -14.54 12.03 -3.99
CA LEU A 21 -14.09 13.41 -4.18
C LEU A 21 -14.26 14.30 -2.94
N PRO A 22 -15.43 14.37 -2.25
CA PRO A 22 -15.58 15.18 -1.05
C PRO A 22 -14.66 14.76 0.10
N ASN A 23 -14.44 13.44 0.27
CA ASN A 23 -13.52 12.92 1.28
C ASN A 23 -12.06 13.28 0.99
N LEU A 24 -11.68 13.22 -0.28
CA LEU A 24 -10.34 13.58 -0.72
C LEU A 24 -10.10 15.10 -0.59
N GLU A 25 -11.08 15.92 -0.97
CA GLU A 25 -10.99 17.38 -0.83
C GLU A 25 -10.77 17.81 0.62
N GLY A 26 -11.45 17.18 1.59
CA GLY A 26 -11.24 17.43 3.02
C GLY A 26 -9.81 17.13 3.47
N PHE A 27 -9.25 16.03 3.01
CA PHE A 27 -7.85 15.67 3.28
C PHE A 27 -6.86 16.68 2.66
N TYR A 28 -7.07 17.09 1.42
CA TYR A 28 -6.21 18.08 0.76
C TYR A 28 -6.24 19.45 1.45
N LYS A 29 -7.37 19.86 2.02
CA LYS A 29 -7.50 21.13 2.76
C LYS A 29 -6.82 21.11 4.13
N SER A 30 -6.74 19.95 4.78
CA SER A 30 -6.23 19.83 6.15
C SER A 30 -5.46 18.51 6.36
N PRO A 31 -4.34 18.26 5.64
CA PRO A 31 -3.62 17.02 5.73
C PRO A 31 -3.10 16.74 7.15
N SER A 32 -2.73 17.76 7.91
CA SER A 32 -2.23 17.62 9.29
C SER A 32 -3.23 16.96 10.26
N ALA A 33 -4.53 17.04 9.99
CA ALA A 33 -5.57 16.34 10.77
C ALA A 33 -5.49 14.80 10.61
N TYR A 34 -4.78 14.34 9.61
CA TYR A 34 -4.60 12.93 9.29
C TYR A 34 -3.24 12.38 9.75
N ARG A 35 -2.42 13.21 10.41
CA ARG A 35 -1.14 12.77 10.96
C ARG A 35 -1.32 11.59 11.92
N VAL A 36 -0.43 10.63 11.81
CA VAL A 36 -0.24 9.51 12.76
C VAL A 36 1.17 9.67 13.34
N GLU A 37 1.31 9.57 14.66
CA GLU A 37 2.63 9.47 15.27
C GLU A 37 3.31 8.20 14.76
N PRO A 38 4.51 8.27 14.16
CA PRO A 38 5.18 7.10 13.65
C PRO A 38 5.51 6.13 14.79
N PHE A 39 5.58 4.85 14.46
CA PHE A 39 5.86 3.84 15.47
C PHE A 39 6.56 2.63 14.89
N ARG A 40 7.28 1.93 15.74
CA ARG A 40 7.87 0.64 15.41
C ARG A 40 6.79 -0.42 15.41
N ILE A 41 6.63 -1.15 14.30
CA ILE A 41 5.75 -2.32 14.20
C ILE A 41 6.44 -3.53 14.82
N PHE A 42 7.67 -3.85 14.36
CA PHE A 42 8.49 -4.92 14.90
C PHE A 42 9.94 -4.75 14.44
N GLY A 43 10.89 -4.84 15.38
CA GLY A 43 12.32 -4.79 15.08
C GLY A 43 12.69 -3.59 14.19
N ASN A 44 13.12 -3.89 12.98
CA ASN A 44 13.55 -2.91 11.97
C ASN A 44 12.43 -2.40 11.04
N LEU A 45 11.17 -2.71 11.33
CA LEU A 45 10.00 -2.33 10.54
C LEU A 45 9.17 -1.27 11.27
N TYR A 46 8.87 -0.16 10.59
CA TYR A 46 8.18 1.00 11.14
C TYR A 46 6.99 1.43 10.29
N TYR A 47 5.97 2.02 10.94
CA TYR A 47 4.89 2.76 10.29
C TYR A 47 5.24 4.24 10.25
N VAL A 48 5.17 4.85 9.07
CA VAL A 48 5.44 6.28 8.83
C VAL A 48 4.32 6.98 8.03
N GLY A 49 3.26 6.25 7.69
CA GLY A 49 2.11 6.75 6.93
C GLY A 49 1.17 7.66 7.73
N ASP A 50 0.04 7.96 7.14
CA ASP A 50 -1.03 8.77 7.72
C ASP A 50 -2.33 7.97 7.94
N LYS A 51 -3.46 8.64 8.27
CA LYS A 51 -4.75 7.97 8.45
C LYS A 51 -5.42 7.55 7.15
N LYS A 52 -4.87 7.90 5.98
CA LYS A 52 -5.40 7.56 4.65
C LYS A 52 -4.62 6.44 3.99
N VAL A 53 -3.30 6.56 3.96
CA VAL A 53 -2.40 5.62 3.29
C VAL A 53 -1.32 5.14 4.24
N CYS A 54 -1.08 3.85 4.22
CA CYS A 54 0.06 3.29 4.93
C CYS A 54 1.34 3.52 4.15
N SER A 55 2.37 4.01 4.83
CA SER A 55 3.75 3.95 4.38
C SER A 55 4.56 3.21 5.43
N HIS A 56 5.44 2.33 4.99
CA HIS A 56 6.25 1.51 5.88
C HIS A 56 7.72 1.72 5.60
N LEU A 57 8.51 1.93 6.66
CA LEU A 57 9.96 2.12 6.58
C LEU A 57 10.67 0.89 7.14
N ILE A 58 11.72 0.44 6.44
CA ILE A 58 12.56 -0.68 6.88
C ILE A 58 13.99 -0.17 7.01
N ASP A 59 14.57 -0.32 8.20
CA ASP A 59 15.98 -0.14 8.42
C ASP A 59 16.72 -1.42 8.02
N THR A 60 17.54 -1.33 6.96
CA THR A 60 18.25 -2.49 6.41
C THR A 60 19.65 -2.66 6.98
N GLY A 61 20.07 -1.76 7.89
CA GLY A 61 21.44 -1.70 8.40
C GLY A 61 22.45 -1.07 7.43
N ASP A 62 22.07 -0.84 6.15
CA ASP A 62 22.86 -0.14 5.13
C ASP A 62 21.93 0.73 4.26
N GLY A 63 21.21 1.61 4.92
CA GLY A 63 20.20 2.47 4.35
C GLY A 63 18.77 1.98 4.61
N LEU A 64 17.79 2.67 4.01
CA LEU A 64 16.39 2.50 4.27
C LEU A 64 15.65 2.06 3.00
N ILE A 65 14.60 1.23 3.18
CA ILE A 65 13.57 0.96 2.17
C ILE A 65 12.28 1.62 2.63
N LEU A 66 11.61 2.33 1.73
CA LEU A 66 10.30 2.93 1.98
C LEU A 66 9.25 2.28 1.07
N PHE A 67 8.20 1.70 1.63
CA PHE A 67 7.01 1.28 0.90
C PHE A 67 6.00 2.41 0.85
N ASP A 68 5.60 2.79 -0.35
CA ASP A 68 4.65 3.84 -0.68
C ASP A 68 4.99 5.21 -0.05
N THR A 69 4.66 6.26 -0.76
CA THR A 69 4.95 7.63 -0.33
C THR A 69 3.70 8.45 -0.03
N GLY A 70 2.53 7.80 -0.08
CA GLY A 70 1.27 8.48 0.18
C GLY A 70 0.90 9.53 -0.87
N TYR A 71 -0.05 10.38 -0.53
CA TYR A 71 -0.46 11.52 -1.34
C TYR A 71 0.61 12.63 -1.31
N ARG A 72 0.80 13.32 -2.44
CA ARG A 72 1.75 14.43 -2.55
C ARG A 72 1.51 15.56 -1.53
N ASN A 73 0.26 15.92 -1.30
CA ASN A 73 -0.08 16.98 -0.33
C ASN A 73 0.27 16.62 1.12
N ALA A 74 0.54 15.35 1.42
CA ALA A 74 0.94 14.83 2.73
C ALA A 74 2.44 14.51 2.84
N SER A 75 3.25 14.80 1.82
CA SER A 75 4.70 14.51 1.81
C SER A 75 5.43 15.04 3.05
N HIS A 76 5.04 16.24 3.52
CA HIS A 76 5.58 16.85 4.73
C HIS A 76 5.30 16.03 6.01
N LEU A 77 4.16 15.30 6.07
CA LEU A 77 3.83 14.43 7.20
C LEU A 77 4.72 13.18 7.18
N LEU A 78 4.91 12.60 6.01
CA LEU A 78 5.80 11.45 5.81
C LEU A 78 7.23 11.81 6.19
N LEU A 79 7.72 12.95 5.70
CA LEU A 79 9.04 13.46 6.02
C LEU A 79 9.22 13.69 7.53
N GLN A 80 8.24 14.33 8.19
CA GLN A 80 8.25 14.54 9.63
C GLN A 80 8.28 13.20 10.39
N SER A 81 7.50 12.21 9.95
CA SER A 81 7.48 10.87 10.56
C SER A 81 8.84 10.17 10.51
N ILE A 82 9.57 10.33 9.40
CA ILE A 82 10.92 9.76 9.25
C ILE A 82 11.90 10.44 10.23
N TYR A 83 11.87 11.78 10.33
CA TYR A 83 12.69 12.51 11.29
C TYR A 83 12.33 12.21 12.75
N ASP A 84 11.06 12.05 13.09
CA ASP A 84 10.60 11.74 14.45
C ASP A 84 11.09 10.36 14.92
N LEU A 85 11.35 9.43 14.00
CA LEU A 85 12.00 8.15 14.28
C LEU A 85 13.53 8.26 14.39
N GLY A 86 14.10 9.41 14.08
CA GLY A 86 15.55 9.66 14.11
C GLY A 86 16.29 9.23 12.86
N PHE A 87 15.58 8.96 11.75
CA PHE A 87 16.19 8.60 10.46
C PHE A 87 16.42 9.85 9.60
N ASP A 88 17.44 9.77 8.74
CA ASP A 88 17.69 10.78 7.71
C ASP A 88 17.05 10.31 6.37
N PRO A 89 16.18 11.11 5.73
CA PRO A 89 15.63 10.78 4.42
C PRO A 89 16.68 10.52 3.33
N HIS A 90 17.91 11.08 3.45
CA HIS A 90 19.03 10.77 2.54
C HIS A 90 19.49 9.32 2.61
N ASP A 91 19.14 8.60 3.68
CA ASP A 91 19.44 7.18 3.81
C ASP A 91 18.45 6.28 3.08
N ILE A 92 17.34 6.83 2.54
CA ILE A 92 16.39 6.05 1.72
C ILE A 92 17.06 5.72 0.38
N LYS A 93 17.42 4.45 0.22
CA LYS A 93 18.04 3.93 -1.01
C LYS A 93 16.99 3.51 -2.04
N LEU A 94 15.85 3.02 -1.56
CA LEU A 94 14.81 2.45 -2.40
C LEU A 94 13.42 2.82 -1.89
N ILE A 95 12.59 3.34 -2.78
CA ILE A 95 11.15 3.48 -2.62
C ILE A 95 10.48 2.41 -3.47
N ILE A 96 9.59 1.62 -2.90
CA ILE A 96 8.81 0.61 -3.60
C ILE A 96 7.36 1.05 -3.63
N ASN A 97 6.85 1.39 -4.82
CA ASN A 97 5.44 1.68 -5.00
C ASN A 97 4.67 0.36 -5.17
N SER A 98 3.69 0.16 -4.32
CA SER A 98 2.91 -1.08 -4.26
C SER A 98 2.06 -1.31 -5.50
N HIS A 99 1.61 -0.22 -6.14
CA HIS A 99 0.89 -0.18 -7.42
C HIS A 99 0.84 1.24 -8.00
N GLY A 100 0.24 1.40 -9.17
CA GLY A 100 0.29 2.62 -9.98
C GLY A 100 -0.78 3.68 -9.68
N HIS A 101 -1.32 3.81 -8.46
CA HIS A 101 -2.24 4.88 -8.09
C HIS A 101 -1.53 6.04 -7.38
N PHE A 102 -2.04 7.26 -7.60
CA PHE A 102 -1.41 8.50 -7.15
C PHE A 102 -1.32 8.68 -5.62
N ASP A 103 -2.18 8.01 -4.89
CA ASP A 103 -2.17 8.02 -3.42
C ASP A 103 -1.07 7.13 -2.82
N HIS A 104 -0.39 6.33 -3.63
CA HIS A 104 0.75 5.50 -3.20
C HIS A 104 2.10 6.05 -3.66
N PHE A 105 2.16 6.68 -4.82
CA PHE A 105 3.41 7.22 -5.36
C PHE A 105 3.54 8.76 -5.25
N GLY A 106 2.58 9.45 -4.65
CA GLY A 106 2.41 10.90 -4.77
C GLY A 106 3.63 11.74 -4.38
N ALA A 107 4.36 11.36 -3.32
CA ALA A 107 5.57 12.08 -2.92
C ALA A 107 6.88 11.50 -3.50
N GLY A 108 6.83 10.40 -4.26
CA GLY A 108 8.04 9.69 -4.73
C GLY A 108 8.98 10.55 -5.54
N THR A 109 8.47 11.37 -6.47
CA THR A 109 9.29 12.28 -7.27
C THR A 109 10.02 13.31 -6.41
N GLU A 110 9.39 13.82 -5.35
CA GLU A 110 10.01 14.74 -4.38
C GLU A 110 11.16 14.05 -3.65
N PHE A 111 10.92 12.86 -3.09
CA PHE A 111 11.94 12.09 -2.38
C PHE A 111 13.14 11.74 -3.28
N ARG A 112 12.90 11.34 -4.54
CA ARG A 112 13.96 11.11 -5.52
C ARG A 112 14.77 12.38 -5.76
N SER A 113 14.11 13.51 -5.97
CA SER A 113 14.77 14.76 -6.36
C SER A 113 15.57 15.39 -5.23
N LEU A 114 15.06 15.30 -3.99
CA LEU A 114 15.70 15.93 -2.82
C LEU A 114 16.69 15.00 -2.12
N TYR A 115 16.42 13.70 -2.08
CA TYR A 115 17.18 12.76 -1.25
C TYR A 115 17.89 11.68 -2.07
N GLY A 116 17.67 11.61 -3.39
CA GLY A 116 18.36 10.67 -4.27
C GLY A 116 17.87 9.22 -4.21
N ALA A 117 16.72 8.98 -3.59
CA ALA A 117 16.11 7.64 -3.52
C ALA A 117 15.78 7.12 -4.92
N LYS A 118 16.04 5.84 -5.19
CA LYS A 118 15.55 5.16 -6.39
C LYS A 118 14.11 4.71 -6.18
N ILE A 119 13.33 4.70 -7.27
CA ILE A 119 11.92 4.30 -7.25
C ILE A 119 11.77 3.00 -8.03
N ALA A 120 11.07 2.04 -7.42
CA ALA A 120 10.68 0.80 -8.04
C ALA A 120 9.15 0.70 -8.11
N MET A 121 8.61 0.27 -9.26
CA MET A 121 7.19 0.02 -9.48
C MET A 121 7.04 -1.12 -10.49
N SER A 122 5.93 -1.83 -10.42
CA SER A 122 5.62 -2.90 -11.37
C SER A 122 5.72 -2.43 -12.82
N LYS A 123 6.40 -3.23 -13.66
CA LYS A 123 6.46 -2.99 -15.10
C LYS A 123 5.07 -2.92 -15.72
N VAL A 124 4.16 -3.78 -15.27
CA VAL A 124 2.78 -3.83 -15.81
C VAL A 124 2.04 -2.51 -15.58
N ASP A 125 2.05 -1.97 -14.36
CA ASP A 125 1.41 -0.67 -14.09
C ASP A 125 2.15 0.45 -14.81
N THR A 126 3.48 0.41 -14.87
CA THR A 126 4.29 1.41 -15.57
C THR A 126 3.91 1.48 -17.06
N ASP A 127 3.81 0.35 -17.74
CA ASP A 127 3.43 0.30 -19.16
C ASP A 127 2.00 0.80 -19.39
N LEU A 128 1.06 0.38 -18.51
CA LEU A 128 -0.34 0.83 -18.58
C LEU A 128 -0.50 2.33 -18.30
N LEU A 129 0.31 2.91 -17.43
CA LEU A 129 0.33 4.35 -17.19
C LEU A 129 0.95 5.14 -18.34
N ARG A 130 1.91 4.55 -19.08
CA ARG A 130 2.44 5.14 -20.33
C ARG A 130 1.38 5.19 -21.44
N GLU A 131 0.51 4.17 -21.51
CA GLU A 131 -0.59 4.13 -22.47
C GLU A 131 -1.71 5.13 -22.10
N ASP A 132 -2.13 5.16 -20.85
CA ASP A 132 -3.18 6.06 -20.35
C ASP A 132 -2.88 6.51 -18.92
N PRO A 133 -2.31 7.72 -18.75
CA PRO A 133 -1.99 8.29 -17.44
C PRO A 133 -3.19 8.44 -16.48
N ARG A 134 -4.43 8.47 -17.00
CA ARG A 134 -5.63 8.57 -16.18
C ARG A 134 -5.82 7.35 -15.27
N ARG A 135 -5.21 6.20 -15.62
CA ARG A 135 -5.20 4.98 -14.80
C ARG A 135 -4.53 5.17 -13.43
N ALA A 136 -3.70 6.21 -13.29
CA ALA A 136 -3.16 6.62 -11.98
C ALA A 136 -4.19 7.30 -11.08
N LEU A 137 -5.38 7.64 -11.59
CA LEU A 137 -6.46 8.37 -10.92
C LEU A 137 -6.09 9.82 -10.50
N MET A 138 -5.01 10.37 -11.03
CA MET A 138 -4.54 11.72 -10.71
C MET A 138 -5.56 12.83 -11.06
N HIS A 139 -6.39 12.60 -12.09
CA HIS A 139 -7.47 13.50 -12.47
C HIS A 139 -8.57 13.62 -11.41
N LEU A 140 -8.62 12.70 -10.44
CA LEU A 140 -9.48 12.78 -9.26
C LEU A 140 -8.84 13.59 -8.12
N SER A 141 -7.56 13.96 -8.26
CA SER A 141 -6.86 14.80 -7.29
C SER A 141 -7.41 16.24 -7.30
N PRO A 142 -7.67 16.84 -6.14
CA PRO A 142 -7.95 18.27 -6.04
C PRO A 142 -6.76 19.16 -6.42
N ALA A 143 -5.55 18.61 -6.46
CA ALA A 143 -4.32 19.32 -6.84
C ALA A 143 -4.04 19.14 -8.34
N PRO A 144 -3.97 20.24 -9.14
CA PRO A 144 -3.89 20.15 -10.59
C PRO A 144 -2.49 19.75 -11.14
N ASN A 145 -1.48 19.59 -10.28
CA ASN A 145 -0.08 19.43 -10.69
C ASN A 145 0.56 18.15 -10.13
N ASP A 146 -0.21 17.11 -9.88
CA ASP A 146 0.37 15.81 -9.51
C ASP A 146 0.95 15.16 -10.77
N ASP A 147 2.24 14.81 -10.72
CA ASP A 147 2.95 14.12 -11.81
C ASP A 147 3.08 12.63 -11.50
N ILE A 148 3.05 11.80 -12.53
CA ILE A 148 3.33 10.37 -12.38
C ILE A 148 4.78 10.20 -11.90
N CYS A 149 4.93 9.43 -10.84
CA CYS A 149 6.22 9.04 -10.31
C CYS A 149 6.79 7.85 -11.12
N TRP A 150 7.47 8.15 -12.24
CA TRP A 150 8.07 7.12 -13.09
C TRP A 150 9.16 6.36 -12.35
N PRO A 151 9.20 5.02 -12.41
CA PRO A 151 10.21 4.24 -11.72
C PRO A 151 11.58 4.32 -12.40
N ASP A 152 12.63 4.15 -11.58
CA ASP A 152 14.01 3.87 -12.01
C ASP A 152 14.21 2.35 -12.20
N ILE A 153 13.39 1.54 -11.52
CA ILE A 153 13.42 0.07 -11.54
C ILE A 153 12.01 -0.42 -11.85
N GLU A 154 11.84 -1.13 -12.96
CA GLU A 154 10.61 -1.83 -13.30
C GLU A 154 10.65 -3.25 -12.71
N ILE A 155 9.67 -3.59 -11.86
CA ILE A 155 9.59 -4.86 -11.14
C ILE A 155 8.79 -5.85 -11.98
N GLU A 156 9.30 -7.05 -12.16
CA GLU A 156 8.61 -8.20 -12.74
C GLU A 156 8.21 -9.25 -11.66
N ASP A 157 7.36 -10.20 -12.04
CA ASP A 157 6.91 -11.27 -11.14
C ASP A 157 8.08 -12.18 -10.73
N GLY A 158 8.29 -12.32 -9.43
CA GLY A 158 9.36 -13.15 -8.87
C GLY A 158 10.67 -12.41 -8.61
N ASP A 159 10.77 -11.13 -8.97
CA ASP A 159 11.97 -10.34 -8.67
C ASP A 159 12.26 -10.25 -7.18
N ILE A 160 13.55 -10.09 -6.87
CA ILE A 160 14.03 -9.87 -5.50
C ILE A 160 14.77 -8.53 -5.48
N LEU A 161 14.27 -7.59 -4.71
CA LEU A 161 14.91 -6.31 -4.45
C LEU A 161 15.69 -6.39 -3.14
N THR A 162 16.96 -5.97 -3.16
CA THR A 162 17.84 -6.06 -1.97
C THR A 162 18.48 -4.71 -1.66
N VAL A 163 18.39 -4.30 -0.41
CA VAL A 163 19.15 -3.19 0.18
C VAL A 163 19.69 -3.66 1.52
N GLY A 164 20.98 -3.49 1.77
CA GLY A 164 21.64 -3.94 2.99
C GLY A 164 21.32 -5.41 3.30
N ASN A 165 20.80 -5.67 4.48
CA ASN A 165 20.47 -7.00 4.97
C ASN A 165 19.03 -7.46 4.63
N THR A 166 18.27 -6.66 3.89
CA THR A 166 16.86 -6.94 3.59
C THR A 166 16.67 -7.28 2.13
N SER A 167 16.09 -8.45 1.87
CA SER A 167 15.66 -8.90 0.54
C SER A 167 14.16 -9.02 0.50
N ILE A 168 13.53 -8.41 -0.52
CA ILE A 168 12.08 -8.35 -0.70
C ILE A 168 11.73 -9.10 -1.97
N ARG A 169 10.98 -10.20 -1.85
CA ARG A 169 10.44 -10.94 -2.97
C ARG A 169 9.16 -10.29 -3.45
N CYS A 170 9.11 -10.00 -4.75
CA CYS A 170 8.01 -9.34 -5.43
C CYS A 170 7.16 -10.38 -6.16
N VAL A 171 5.85 -10.37 -5.95
CA VAL A 171 4.91 -11.31 -6.57
C VAL A 171 3.80 -10.51 -7.24
N LEU A 172 3.64 -10.66 -8.54
CA LEU A 172 2.55 -10.01 -9.28
C LEU A 172 1.20 -10.59 -8.85
N ALA A 173 0.31 -9.73 -8.38
CA ALA A 173 -1.00 -10.06 -7.82
C ALA A 173 -2.10 -9.14 -8.41
N PRO A 174 -2.43 -9.26 -9.71
CA PRO A 174 -3.39 -8.39 -10.38
C PRO A 174 -4.79 -8.51 -9.78
N GLY A 175 -5.54 -7.41 -9.87
CA GLY A 175 -6.92 -7.31 -9.36
C GLY A 175 -7.27 -5.86 -9.11
N HIS A 176 -6.73 -5.25 -8.07
CA HIS A 176 -6.90 -3.82 -7.80
C HIS A 176 -6.35 -2.98 -8.97
N THR A 177 -5.05 -3.05 -9.27
CA THR A 177 -4.51 -2.71 -10.59
C THR A 177 -4.04 -3.97 -11.30
N MET A 178 -3.67 -3.86 -12.57
CA MET A 178 -3.09 -4.98 -13.31
C MET A 178 -1.66 -5.29 -12.86
N GLY A 179 -0.97 -4.28 -12.34
CA GLY A 179 0.40 -4.38 -11.84
C GLY A 179 0.51 -4.38 -10.31
N THR A 180 -0.60 -4.56 -9.57
CA THR A 180 -0.53 -4.71 -8.12
C THR A 180 0.45 -5.81 -7.73
N MET A 181 1.34 -5.50 -6.79
CA MET A 181 2.34 -6.45 -6.29
C MET A 181 2.01 -6.89 -4.85
N ALA A 182 2.34 -8.12 -4.54
CA ALA A 182 2.49 -8.59 -3.16
C ALA A 182 3.99 -8.71 -2.85
N PHE A 183 4.38 -8.37 -1.62
CA PHE A 183 5.78 -8.35 -1.19
C PHE A 183 5.95 -9.22 0.05
N PHE A 184 7.03 -10.02 0.06
CA PHE A 184 7.34 -10.90 1.17
C PHE A 184 8.80 -10.71 1.58
N PHE A 185 9.03 -10.47 2.88
CA PHE A 185 10.35 -10.22 3.44
C PHE A 185 10.41 -10.58 4.92
N ASP A 186 11.59 -10.47 5.50
CA ASP A 186 11.81 -10.70 6.92
C ASP A 186 11.99 -9.38 7.67
N ALA A 187 11.25 -9.20 8.76
CA ALA A 187 11.52 -8.18 9.77
C ALA A 187 12.32 -8.82 10.92
N VAL A 188 13.34 -8.09 11.41
CA VAL A 188 14.31 -8.64 12.36
C VAL A 188 14.40 -7.78 13.62
N ASP A 189 14.33 -8.42 14.80
CA ASP A 189 14.59 -7.81 16.10
C ASP A 189 15.65 -8.64 16.86
N GLY A 190 16.90 -8.21 16.76
CA GLY A 190 18.02 -8.97 17.29
C GLY A 190 18.14 -10.36 16.65
N LYS A 191 17.75 -11.40 17.41
CA LYS A 191 17.76 -12.79 16.91
C LYS A 191 16.39 -13.28 16.46
N GLU A 192 15.35 -12.51 16.71
CA GLU A 192 13.98 -12.86 16.33
C GLU A 192 13.68 -12.37 14.92
N THR A 193 13.08 -13.24 14.12
CA THR A 193 12.67 -12.94 12.74
C THR A 193 11.19 -13.22 12.58
N LYS A 194 10.47 -12.32 11.91
CA LYS A 194 9.06 -12.47 11.54
C LYS A 194 8.91 -12.36 10.03
N LYS A 195 8.13 -13.24 9.44
CA LYS A 195 7.76 -13.20 8.03
C LYS A 195 6.71 -12.12 7.82
N VAL A 196 6.99 -11.17 6.95
CA VAL A 196 6.10 -10.07 6.61
C VAL A 196 5.47 -10.31 5.24
N GLY A 197 4.14 -10.10 5.14
CA GLY A 197 3.40 -10.08 3.90
C GLY A 197 2.72 -8.72 3.71
N TYR A 198 2.83 -8.15 2.53
CA TYR A 198 2.22 -6.89 2.14
C TYR A 198 1.56 -7.04 0.78
N LEU A 199 0.21 -6.96 0.70
CA LEU A 199 -0.52 -6.91 -0.56
C LEU A 199 -0.79 -5.44 -0.91
N GLY A 200 -0.22 -5.01 -2.03
CA GLY A 200 -0.10 -3.60 -2.39
C GLY A 200 -1.38 -2.91 -2.86
N GLY A 201 -2.48 -3.64 -3.07
CA GLY A 201 -3.75 -3.03 -3.47
C GLY A 201 -4.92 -4.00 -3.36
N VAL A 202 -5.98 -3.59 -2.65
CA VAL A 202 -7.18 -4.42 -2.42
C VAL A 202 -8.49 -3.64 -2.54
N GLY A 203 -8.43 -2.33 -2.83
CA GLY A 203 -9.61 -1.50 -3.03
C GLY A 203 -10.40 -1.92 -4.28
N PHE A 204 -11.74 -1.89 -4.20
CA PHE A 204 -12.61 -2.35 -5.29
C PHE A 204 -12.99 -1.26 -6.29
N LEU A 205 -12.63 0.01 -6.09
CA LEU A 205 -12.95 1.10 -7.03
C LEU A 205 -12.54 0.75 -8.46
N SER A 206 -11.33 0.29 -8.65
CA SER A 206 -10.75 -0.04 -9.96
C SER A 206 -11.10 -1.44 -10.46
N VAL A 207 -11.93 -2.19 -9.71
CA VAL A 207 -12.42 -3.53 -10.11
C VAL A 207 -13.80 -3.45 -10.77
N TYR A 208 -14.56 -2.36 -10.58
CA TYR A 208 -15.85 -2.19 -11.24
C TYR A 208 -15.72 -2.29 -12.77
N LYS A 209 -16.65 -3.02 -13.40
CA LYS A 209 -16.69 -3.14 -14.87
C LYS A 209 -16.84 -1.79 -15.56
N ASP A 210 -17.54 -0.83 -14.95
CA ASP A 210 -17.67 0.53 -15.48
C ASP A 210 -16.33 1.25 -15.47
N TYR A 211 -15.53 1.15 -14.40
CA TYR A 211 -14.15 1.60 -14.36
C TYR A 211 -13.32 0.92 -15.45
N CYS A 212 -13.40 -0.40 -15.57
CA CYS A 212 -12.63 -1.14 -16.57
C CYS A 212 -12.96 -0.69 -18.00
N ARG A 213 -14.24 -0.44 -18.31
CA ARG A 213 -14.67 0.08 -19.63
C ARG A 213 -14.13 1.47 -19.88
N GLU A 214 -14.21 2.36 -18.88
CA GLU A 214 -13.74 3.74 -18.98
C GLU A 214 -12.25 3.84 -19.28
N TYR A 215 -11.44 2.97 -18.65
CA TYR A 215 -9.97 2.99 -18.75
C TYR A 215 -9.40 1.92 -19.69
N GLY A 216 -10.24 1.23 -20.47
CA GLY A 216 -9.79 0.21 -21.43
C GLY A 216 -9.08 -0.98 -20.77
N LEU A 217 -9.55 -1.41 -19.60
CA LEU A 217 -8.98 -2.50 -18.83
C LEU A 217 -9.81 -3.80 -18.98
N PRO A 218 -9.23 -4.97 -18.70
CA PRO A 218 -9.96 -6.24 -18.72
C PRO A 218 -11.18 -6.23 -17.79
N LEU A 219 -12.31 -6.80 -18.25
CA LEU A 219 -13.55 -6.88 -17.46
C LEU A 219 -13.56 -8.02 -16.45
N ASN A 220 -12.58 -8.92 -16.49
CA ASN A 220 -12.44 -10.08 -15.63
C ASN A 220 -11.51 -9.85 -14.42
N LYS A 221 -11.43 -8.63 -13.92
CA LYS A 221 -10.53 -8.30 -12.79
C LYS A 221 -10.88 -9.03 -11.50
N THR A 222 -12.14 -9.42 -11.31
CA THR A 222 -12.54 -10.27 -10.18
C THR A 222 -11.95 -11.68 -10.27
N GLU A 223 -11.85 -12.25 -11.49
CA GLU A 223 -11.18 -13.54 -11.72
C GLU A 223 -9.67 -13.42 -11.48
N LEU A 224 -9.04 -12.36 -12.00
CA LEU A 224 -7.62 -12.09 -11.76
C LEU A 224 -7.32 -11.91 -10.26
N LEU A 225 -8.21 -11.25 -9.52
CA LEU A 225 -8.08 -11.11 -8.07
C LEU A 225 -8.18 -12.47 -7.36
N LYS A 226 -9.09 -13.34 -7.80
CA LYS A 226 -9.20 -14.72 -7.29
C LYS A 226 -7.90 -15.47 -7.48
N ASP A 227 -7.36 -15.49 -8.72
CA ASP A 227 -6.12 -16.18 -9.04
C ASP A 227 -4.94 -15.63 -8.21
N SER A 228 -4.92 -14.32 -8.00
CA SER A 228 -3.93 -13.67 -7.13
C SER A 228 -4.03 -14.11 -5.68
N ILE A 229 -5.24 -14.17 -5.12
CA ILE A 229 -5.48 -14.68 -3.76
C ILE A 229 -5.00 -16.12 -3.62
N GLU A 230 -5.33 -16.98 -4.60
CA GLU A 230 -4.91 -18.38 -4.60
C GLU A 230 -3.37 -18.51 -4.69
N LYS A 231 -2.72 -17.66 -5.50
CA LYS A 231 -1.26 -17.63 -5.70
C LYS A 231 -0.51 -17.26 -4.42
N ILE A 232 -1.00 -16.26 -3.66
CA ILE A 232 -0.31 -15.76 -2.47
C ILE A 232 -0.76 -16.42 -1.16
N ARG A 233 -1.83 -17.19 -1.17
CA ARG A 233 -2.37 -17.87 0.02
C ARG A 233 -1.38 -18.83 0.70
N PRO A 234 -0.54 -19.61 -0.03
CA PRO A 234 0.42 -20.52 0.61
C PRO A 234 1.53 -19.84 1.42
N GLU A 235 1.67 -18.52 1.30
CA GLU A 235 2.71 -17.78 2.00
C GLU A 235 2.48 -17.80 3.51
N LYS A 236 3.54 -18.10 4.26
CA LYS A 236 3.52 -18.03 5.72
C LYS A 236 3.87 -16.60 6.14
N VAL A 237 2.94 -15.94 6.79
CA VAL A 237 3.06 -14.55 7.21
C VAL A 237 2.77 -14.43 8.69
N ASP A 238 3.71 -13.88 9.44
CA ASP A 238 3.56 -13.58 10.87
C ASP A 238 3.00 -12.17 11.07
N ILE A 239 3.36 -11.23 10.18
CA ILE A 239 2.96 -9.83 10.20
C ILE A 239 2.36 -9.48 8.84
N PHE A 240 1.07 -9.23 8.80
CA PHE A 240 0.39 -8.70 7.62
C PHE A 240 0.34 -7.18 7.67
N LEU A 241 0.81 -6.52 6.60
CA LEU A 241 0.75 -5.08 6.39
C LEU A 241 -0.34 -4.71 5.39
N GLY A 242 -1.17 -3.73 5.75
CA GLY A 242 -2.12 -3.13 4.81
C GLY A 242 -1.53 -1.93 4.07
N ASN A 243 -2.01 -1.63 2.87
CA ASN A 243 -1.66 -0.41 2.15
C ASN A 243 -2.56 0.79 2.51
N HIS A 244 -3.72 0.53 3.13
CA HIS A 244 -4.52 1.52 3.84
C HIS A 244 -4.75 1.07 5.27
N PRO A 245 -4.89 1.98 6.26
CA PRO A 245 -4.99 1.61 7.67
C PRO A 245 -6.14 0.67 7.99
N TYR A 246 -7.25 0.76 7.25
CA TYR A 246 -8.42 -0.09 7.47
C TYR A 246 -8.26 -1.53 6.95
N HIS A 247 -7.27 -1.83 6.11
CA HIS A 247 -7.06 -3.18 5.57
C HIS A 247 -6.61 -4.18 6.64
N ASN A 248 -5.82 -3.74 7.60
CA ASN A 248 -5.31 -4.59 8.68
C ASN A 248 -5.55 -3.99 10.06
N CYS A 249 -6.45 -3.00 10.19
CA CYS A 249 -6.73 -2.30 11.44
C CYS A 249 -5.47 -1.68 12.07
N THR A 250 -4.63 -1.02 11.24
CA THR A 250 -3.34 -0.46 11.67
C THR A 250 -3.48 0.47 12.87
N LEU A 251 -4.46 1.38 12.85
CA LEU A 251 -4.62 2.39 13.89
C LEU A 251 -5.16 1.79 15.19
N GLU A 252 -6.08 0.84 15.09
CA GLU A 252 -6.61 0.09 16.22
C GLU A 252 -5.53 -0.79 16.87
N LYS A 253 -4.69 -1.44 16.06
CA LYS A 253 -3.53 -2.20 16.55
C LYS A 253 -2.53 -1.27 17.25
N ARG A 254 -2.26 -0.09 16.66
CA ARG A 254 -1.41 0.91 17.32
C ARG A 254 -1.99 1.34 18.65
N GLN A 255 -3.30 1.64 18.73
CA GLN A 255 -3.95 2.02 19.99
C GLN A 255 -3.87 0.88 21.01
N TRP A 256 -4.07 -0.37 20.56
CA TRP A 256 -3.91 -1.53 21.45
C TRP A 256 -2.51 -1.60 22.07
N MET A 257 -1.46 -1.40 21.28
CA MET A 257 -0.06 -1.40 21.78
C MET A 257 0.18 -0.30 22.83
N ILE A 258 -0.50 0.84 22.70
CA ILE A 258 -0.43 1.93 23.70
C ILE A 258 -1.12 1.52 25.00
N ASP A 259 -2.31 0.93 24.91
CA ASP A 259 -3.14 0.57 26.03
C ASP A 259 -2.65 -0.70 26.76
N HIS A 260 -1.87 -1.56 26.05
CA HIS A 260 -1.36 -2.84 26.54
C HIS A 260 0.15 -2.96 26.25
N PRO A 261 1.01 -2.25 27.01
CA PRO A 261 2.46 -2.30 26.81
C PRO A 261 3.00 -3.74 26.92
N GLY A 262 3.78 -4.13 25.88
CA GLY A 262 4.35 -5.47 25.78
C GLY A 262 3.54 -6.45 24.92
N GLU A 263 2.32 -6.09 24.50
CA GLU A 263 1.55 -6.84 23.51
C GLU A 263 1.73 -6.24 22.12
N ASN A 264 1.94 -7.08 21.11
CA ASN A 264 2.07 -6.63 19.72
C ASN A 264 1.04 -7.33 18.81
N PRO A 265 -0.10 -6.70 18.55
CA PRO A 265 -1.17 -7.28 17.74
C PRO A 265 -0.87 -7.33 16.23
N PHE A 266 0.21 -6.73 15.77
CA PHE A 266 0.68 -6.92 14.39
C PHE A 266 1.23 -8.33 14.16
N ILE A 267 1.74 -8.98 15.22
CA ILE A 267 2.23 -10.36 15.15
C ILE A 267 1.01 -11.29 15.30
N ASN A 268 0.49 -11.75 14.17
CA ASN A 268 -0.65 -12.66 14.10
C ASN A 268 -0.47 -13.67 12.96
N PRO A 269 -0.01 -14.89 13.22
CA PRO A 269 0.20 -15.90 12.19
C PRO A 269 -1.06 -16.30 11.40
N ASN A 270 -2.25 -16.00 11.94
CA ASN A 270 -3.52 -16.23 11.24
C ASN A 270 -4.01 -14.97 10.48
N GLY A 271 -3.35 -13.83 10.65
CA GLY A 271 -3.78 -12.54 10.12
C GLY A 271 -3.86 -12.54 8.60
N TRP A 272 -2.93 -13.21 7.94
CA TRP A 272 -2.91 -13.33 6.49
C TRP A 272 -4.10 -14.12 5.94
N ASP A 273 -4.38 -15.29 6.51
CA ASP A 273 -5.53 -16.10 6.10
C ASP A 273 -6.86 -15.41 6.40
N ILE A 274 -7.00 -14.76 7.56
CA ILE A 274 -8.20 -13.99 7.90
C ILE A 274 -8.44 -12.90 6.86
N PHE A 275 -7.40 -12.16 6.50
CA PHE A 275 -7.46 -11.11 5.50
C PHE A 275 -7.83 -11.64 4.11
N LEU A 276 -7.14 -12.69 3.63
CA LEU A 276 -7.41 -13.28 2.32
C LEU A 276 -8.83 -13.89 2.23
N ASN A 277 -9.33 -14.46 3.33
CA ASN A 277 -10.71 -14.95 3.39
C ASN A 277 -11.73 -13.81 3.33
N ALA A 278 -11.47 -12.68 4.01
CA ALA A 278 -12.32 -11.50 3.94
C ALA A 278 -12.30 -10.88 2.53
N LEU A 279 -11.13 -10.83 1.89
CA LEU A 279 -10.97 -10.34 0.52
C LEU A 279 -11.73 -11.22 -0.49
N GLU A 280 -11.62 -12.54 -0.35
CA GLU A 280 -12.34 -13.49 -1.20
C GLU A 280 -13.87 -13.38 -1.00
N ALA A 281 -14.34 -13.29 0.24
CA ALA A 281 -15.76 -13.09 0.53
C ALA A 281 -16.27 -11.78 -0.11
N ARG A 282 -15.49 -10.71 -0.03
CA ARG A 282 -15.81 -9.42 -0.66
C ARG A 282 -15.85 -9.53 -2.19
N ARG A 283 -14.90 -10.25 -2.80
CA ARG A 283 -14.86 -10.50 -4.23
C ARG A 283 -16.13 -11.24 -4.71
N GLN A 284 -16.53 -12.28 -3.96
CA GLN A 284 -17.75 -13.05 -4.28
C GLN A 284 -19.02 -12.20 -4.17
N ASP A 285 -19.12 -11.35 -3.14
CA ASP A 285 -20.23 -10.39 -3.01
C ASP A 285 -20.27 -9.43 -4.20
N PHE A 286 -19.10 -8.95 -4.64
CA PHE A 286 -18.97 -8.04 -5.75
C PHE A 286 -19.45 -8.66 -7.07
N GLU A 287 -19.07 -9.91 -7.35
CA GLU A 287 -19.58 -10.68 -8.50
C GLU A 287 -21.09 -10.92 -8.41
N ARG A 288 -21.59 -11.30 -7.23
CA ARG A 288 -23.02 -11.54 -7.01
C ARG A 288 -23.87 -10.29 -7.27
N LEU A 289 -23.33 -9.11 -7.01
CA LEU A 289 -23.97 -7.81 -7.28
C LEU A 289 -23.85 -7.40 -8.75
N GLY A 290 -23.09 -8.14 -9.57
CA GLY A 290 -22.94 -7.89 -11.01
C GLY A 290 -21.94 -6.80 -11.40
N TYR A 291 -21.14 -6.36 -10.46
CA TYR A 291 -20.16 -5.28 -10.62
C TYR A 291 -18.94 -5.68 -11.44
#